data_1c1a7c49ec08f066811399131a5b3a0d
#
_entry.id   1c1a7c49ec08f066811399131a5b3a0d
#
_cell.length_a   1.000
_cell.length_b   1.000
_cell.length_c   1.000
_cell.angle_alpha   90.00
_cell.angle_beta   90.00
_cell.angle_gamma   90.00
#
_symmetry.space_group_name_H-M   'P 1'
#
loop_
_entity.id
_entity.type
_entity.pdbx_description
1 polymer ?
#
loop_
_entity_poly.entity_id
_entity_poly.type
_entity_poly.pdbx_seq_one_letter_code
_entity_poly.pdbx_strand_id
1 'polypeptide(L)'
;MADPPIFSSFDEAWAWFTGGGRLVTLEAQRERLLRGRAQLLVFEAPLGELPVADEIAELQDELADIDGLDLMPEHLLHVSIRALGFQVIAKSQPGDVLPADVARASEMAARALRGTAPMELRLGPVNVFPDALVLQVEPIAALRDLLVRLQAVGEPDAFPYPVERYLPHCTIAMFRTPGVGTSLRERLPALRGRAPYRATVQRVELARFWFVGEDATAWPERETVRPYVLR
;
A
#
# COMPACT_ATOMS: atom_id res chain seq x y z
N MET A 1 17.80 -8.64 -12.28
CA MET A 1 16.55 -9.35 -11.91
C MET A 1 15.44 -8.72 -12.73
N ALA A 2 14.53 -9.51 -13.34
CA ALA A 2 13.41 -8.95 -14.09
C ALA A 2 12.45 -8.18 -13.13
N ASP A 3 11.85 -7.10 -13.63
CA ASP A 3 10.83 -6.38 -12.87
C ASP A 3 9.63 -7.29 -12.59
N PRO A 4 9.02 -7.20 -11.40
CA PRO A 4 7.80 -7.96 -11.11
C PRO A 4 6.66 -7.56 -12.05
N PRO A 5 5.75 -8.49 -12.33
CA PRO A 5 4.61 -8.21 -13.19
C PRO A 5 3.72 -7.10 -12.60
N ILE A 6 3.15 -6.29 -13.47
CA ILE A 6 2.10 -5.33 -13.14
C ILE A 6 0.78 -5.90 -13.64
N PHE A 7 -0.18 -6.07 -12.75
CA PHE A 7 -1.48 -6.66 -13.06
C PHE A 7 -2.51 -5.61 -13.46
N SER A 8 -3.47 -6.01 -14.28
CA SER A 8 -4.62 -5.18 -14.66
C SER A 8 -5.88 -5.51 -13.84
N SER A 9 -5.86 -6.64 -13.14
CA SER A 9 -6.95 -7.10 -12.27
C SER A 9 -6.44 -7.96 -11.12
N PHE A 10 -7.24 -8.09 -10.08
CA PHE A 10 -6.98 -9.01 -8.97
C PHE A 10 -7.03 -10.48 -9.40
N ASP A 11 -7.85 -10.83 -10.38
CA ASP A 11 -7.91 -12.20 -10.90
C ASP A 11 -6.64 -12.57 -11.66
N GLU A 12 -6.04 -11.63 -12.39
CA GLU A 12 -4.74 -11.82 -13.03
C GLU A 12 -3.64 -12.06 -11.98
N ALA A 13 -3.62 -11.27 -10.90
CA ALA A 13 -2.67 -11.45 -9.81
C ALA A 13 -2.84 -12.82 -9.13
N TRP A 14 -4.08 -13.23 -8.87
CA TRP A 14 -4.38 -14.54 -8.30
C TRP A 14 -3.96 -15.69 -9.21
N ALA A 15 -4.29 -15.62 -10.50
CA ALA A 15 -3.90 -16.64 -11.49
C ALA A 15 -2.37 -16.74 -11.60
N TRP A 16 -1.66 -15.61 -11.61
CA TRP A 16 -0.20 -15.59 -11.58
C TRP A 16 0.37 -16.28 -10.33
N PHE A 17 -0.16 -15.96 -9.14
CA PHE A 17 0.29 -16.55 -7.89
C PHE A 17 0.04 -18.06 -7.84
N THR A 18 -1.17 -18.51 -8.17
CA THR A 18 -1.53 -19.95 -8.18
C THR A 18 -0.80 -20.74 -9.25
N GLY A 19 -0.44 -20.09 -10.36
CA GLY A 19 0.41 -20.64 -11.43
C GLY A 19 1.90 -20.75 -11.10
N GLY A 20 2.29 -20.46 -9.85
CA GLY A 20 3.70 -20.58 -9.41
C GLY A 20 4.53 -19.31 -9.59
N GLY A 21 3.88 -18.15 -9.66
CA GLY A 21 4.53 -16.85 -9.71
C GLY A 21 5.60 -16.66 -8.63
N ARG A 22 6.73 -16.08 -9.00
CA ARG A 22 7.88 -15.92 -8.09
C ARG A 22 7.68 -14.71 -7.18
N LEU A 23 7.66 -14.93 -5.88
CA LEU A 23 7.59 -13.88 -4.87
C LEU A 23 8.92 -13.13 -4.73
N VAL A 24 8.82 -11.85 -4.38
CA VAL A 24 9.93 -10.93 -4.14
C VAL A 24 10.03 -10.70 -2.64
N THR A 25 11.24 -10.80 -2.09
CA THR A 25 11.44 -10.56 -0.66
C THR A 25 11.33 -9.07 -0.32
N LEU A 26 10.98 -8.79 0.94
CA LEU A 26 10.92 -7.43 1.49
C LEU A 26 12.23 -6.67 1.26
N GLU A 27 13.39 -7.31 1.48
CA GLU A 27 14.70 -6.72 1.24
C GLU A 27 14.88 -6.31 -0.23
N ALA A 28 14.63 -7.23 -1.17
CA ALA A 28 14.76 -6.95 -2.61
C ALA A 28 13.76 -5.89 -3.10
N GLN A 29 12.56 -5.89 -2.54
CA GLN A 29 11.55 -4.88 -2.84
C GLN A 29 12.00 -3.49 -2.36
N ARG A 30 12.53 -3.40 -1.13
CA ARG A 30 13.05 -2.15 -0.57
C ARG A 30 14.24 -1.60 -1.34
N GLU A 31 15.23 -2.43 -1.63
CA GLU A 31 16.39 -2.03 -2.42
C GLU A 31 15.95 -1.38 -3.75
N ARG A 32 15.00 -2.04 -4.44
CA ARG A 32 14.45 -1.54 -5.70
C ARG A 32 13.65 -0.23 -5.52
N LEU A 33 12.84 -0.14 -4.47
CA LEU A 33 11.98 1.01 -4.20
C LEU A 33 12.79 2.22 -3.75
N LEU A 34 13.64 2.03 -2.76
CA LEU A 34 14.31 3.14 -2.07
C LEU A 34 15.47 3.71 -2.89
N ARG A 35 16.29 2.88 -3.54
CA ARG A 35 17.46 3.30 -4.32
C ARG A 35 18.33 4.30 -3.55
N GLY A 36 18.60 4.03 -2.27
CA GLY A 36 19.38 4.90 -1.38
C GLY A 36 18.61 6.06 -0.75
N ARG A 37 17.28 6.14 -0.94
CA ARG A 37 16.40 7.12 -0.28
C ARG A 37 15.76 6.51 0.96
N ALA A 38 15.31 7.35 1.91
CA ALA A 38 14.80 6.86 3.19
C ALA A 38 13.38 7.33 3.54
N GLN A 39 12.84 8.34 2.87
CA GLN A 39 11.59 8.98 3.25
C GLN A 39 10.59 8.96 2.11
N LEU A 40 9.67 8.00 2.10
CA LEU A 40 8.59 7.92 1.12
C LEU A 40 7.35 8.65 1.64
N LEU A 41 6.77 9.50 0.79
CA LEU A 41 5.51 10.21 1.05
C LEU A 41 4.38 9.58 0.25
N VAL A 42 3.29 9.26 0.94
CA VAL A 42 2.12 8.59 0.35
C VAL A 42 0.83 9.29 0.81
N PHE A 43 -0.07 9.55 -0.13
CA PHE A 43 -1.47 9.80 0.21
C PHE A 43 -2.16 8.45 0.43
N GLU A 44 -2.76 8.28 1.60
CA GLU A 44 -3.34 7.01 2.02
C GLU A 44 -4.64 7.18 2.80
N ALA A 45 -5.42 6.12 2.86
CA ALA A 45 -6.52 5.95 3.79
C ALA A 45 -6.03 5.06 4.94
N PRO A 46 -5.79 5.61 6.16
CA PRO A 46 -5.30 4.83 7.30
C PRO A 46 -6.40 3.90 7.83
N LEU A 47 -6.03 2.68 8.20
CA LEU A 47 -6.95 1.66 8.73
C LEU A 47 -6.59 1.22 10.16
N GLY A 48 -5.34 1.39 10.60
CA GLY A 48 -4.85 0.89 11.88
C GLY A 48 -5.54 1.44 13.12
N GLU A 49 -6.27 2.55 13.02
CA GLU A 49 -7.07 3.11 14.13
C GLU A 49 -8.57 2.78 14.01
N LEU A 50 -8.96 1.99 13.03
CA LEU A 50 -10.36 1.63 12.78
C LEU A 50 -10.63 0.22 13.33
N PRO A 51 -11.89 -0.10 13.72
CA PRO A 51 -12.23 -1.43 14.23
C PRO A 51 -11.86 -2.60 13.29
N VAL A 52 -11.76 -2.35 12.01
CA VAL A 52 -11.32 -3.33 11.00
C VAL A 52 -9.88 -3.82 11.24
N ALA A 53 -9.05 -3.06 11.96
CA ALA A 53 -7.69 -3.48 12.28
C ALA A 53 -7.68 -4.72 13.18
N ASP A 54 -8.58 -4.82 14.16
CA ASP A 54 -8.75 -6.00 15.01
C ASP A 54 -9.14 -7.24 14.18
N GLU A 55 -10.08 -7.09 13.23
CA GLU A 55 -10.51 -8.16 12.34
C GLU A 55 -9.37 -8.62 11.40
N ILE A 56 -8.50 -7.68 10.95
CA ILE A 56 -7.30 -8.00 10.17
C ILE A 56 -6.27 -8.72 11.04
N ALA A 57 -6.10 -8.32 12.31
CA ALA A 57 -5.20 -8.99 13.24
C ALA A 57 -5.61 -10.45 13.47
N GLU A 58 -6.91 -10.75 13.62
CA GLU A 58 -7.41 -12.12 13.70
C GLU A 58 -7.04 -12.95 12.45
N LEU A 59 -7.12 -12.35 11.25
CA LEU A 59 -6.69 -13.01 10.02
C LEU A 59 -5.17 -13.23 10.00
N GLN A 60 -4.40 -12.26 10.49
CA GLN A 60 -2.94 -12.36 10.58
C GLN A 60 -2.53 -13.46 11.56
N ASP A 61 -3.21 -13.61 12.69
CA ASP A 61 -2.96 -14.68 13.67
C ASP A 61 -3.10 -16.08 13.04
N GLU A 62 -4.06 -16.28 12.11
CA GLU A 62 -4.21 -17.54 11.39
C GLU A 62 -3.08 -17.82 10.39
N LEU A 63 -2.29 -16.81 10.07
CA LEU A 63 -1.16 -16.89 9.14
C LEU A 63 0.21 -16.84 9.86
N ALA A 64 0.22 -16.60 11.15
CA ALA A 64 1.43 -16.35 11.93
C ALA A 64 2.39 -17.55 12.01
N ASP A 65 1.89 -18.77 11.79
CA ASP A 65 2.67 -20.01 11.74
C ASP A 65 3.37 -20.24 10.38
N ILE A 66 3.13 -19.38 9.38
CA ILE A 66 3.77 -19.52 8.07
C ILE A 66 5.17 -18.90 8.11
N ASP A 67 6.19 -19.75 8.11
CA ASP A 67 7.58 -19.32 8.09
C ASP A 67 7.90 -18.46 6.85
N GLY A 68 8.60 -17.35 7.07
CA GLY A 68 8.97 -16.40 6.03
C GLY A 68 7.88 -15.38 5.66
N LEU A 69 6.77 -15.35 6.39
CA LEU A 69 5.76 -14.29 6.30
C LEU A 69 6.04 -13.24 7.38
N ASP A 70 6.07 -11.97 6.98
CA ASP A 70 6.28 -10.82 7.88
C ASP A 70 4.99 -10.02 7.96
N LEU A 71 4.26 -10.17 9.09
CA LEU A 71 2.94 -9.58 9.27
C LEU A 71 3.03 -8.05 9.41
N MET A 72 2.15 -7.34 8.73
CA MET A 72 2.09 -5.87 8.78
C MET A 72 1.67 -5.41 10.18
N PRO A 73 2.44 -4.56 10.87
CA PRO A 73 2.01 -3.95 12.12
C PRO A 73 0.71 -3.17 11.96
N GLU A 74 -0.16 -3.23 12.95
CA GLU A 74 -1.48 -2.58 12.95
C GLU A 74 -1.43 -1.10 12.55
N HIS A 75 -0.52 -0.33 13.17
CA HIS A 75 -0.37 1.11 12.92
C HIS A 75 0.10 1.46 11.49
N LEU A 76 0.52 0.46 10.70
CA LEU A 76 0.91 0.59 9.30
C LEU A 76 -0.20 0.13 8.33
N LEU A 77 -1.32 -0.41 8.82
CA LEU A 77 -2.43 -0.82 7.95
C LEU A 77 -3.05 0.39 7.26
N HIS A 78 -3.04 0.38 5.94
CA HIS A 78 -3.58 1.47 5.13
C HIS A 78 -3.95 1.01 3.72
N VAL A 79 -4.68 1.86 3.01
CA VAL A 79 -4.85 1.76 1.55
C VAL A 79 -4.05 2.91 0.92
N SER A 80 -2.96 2.58 0.24
CA SER A 80 -2.21 3.58 -0.54
C SER A 80 -3.05 4.08 -1.71
N ILE A 81 -3.21 5.41 -1.82
CA ILE A 81 -3.95 6.03 -2.94
C ILE A 81 -2.94 6.52 -3.98
N ARG A 82 -1.91 7.27 -3.53
CA ARG A 82 -0.88 7.80 -4.42
C ARG A 82 0.43 8.04 -3.70
N ALA A 83 1.53 7.51 -4.21
CA ALA A 83 2.86 7.95 -3.80
C ALA A 83 3.14 9.35 -4.34
N LEU A 84 3.47 10.31 -3.46
CA LEU A 84 3.87 11.65 -3.84
C LEU A 84 5.33 11.67 -4.30
N GLY A 85 6.20 10.92 -3.63
CA GLY A 85 7.62 10.86 -3.94
C GLY A 85 8.49 10.64 -2.70
N PHE A 86 9.80 10.67 -2.91
CA PHE A 86 10.78 10.59 -1.84
C PHE A 86 11.25 11.97 -1.42
N GLN A 87 11.07 12.32 -0.15
CA GLN A 87 11.58 13.59 0.36
C GLN A 87 13.10 13.55 0.49
N VAL A 88 13.75 14.51 -0.14
CA VAL A 88 15.20 14.66 -0.19
C VAL A 88 15.60 16.13 0.04
N ILE A 89 16.87 16.36 0.37
CA ILE A 89 17.43 17.72 0.49
C ILE A 89 17.84 18.31 -0.87
N ALA A 90 18.14 17.43 -1.85
CA ALA A 90 18.47 17.82 -3.22
C ALA A 90 17.97 16.74 -4.17
N LYS A 91 17.29 17.13 -5.26
CA LYS A 91 16.77 16.18 -6.27
C LYS A 91 17.92 15.55 -7.05
N SER A 92 17.89 14.25 -7.21
CA SER A 92 18.89 13.47 -7.98
C SER A 92 18.27 12.38 -8.84
N GLN A 93 17.03 11.99 -8.58
CA GLN A 93 16.33 10.91 -9.26
C GLN A 93 14.87 11.29 -9.53
N PRO A 94 14.22 10.67 -10.51
CA PRO A 94 12.77 10.78 -10.68
C PRO A 94 12.04 10.38 -9.39
N GLY A 95 11.02 11.14 -9.04
CA GLY A 95 10.27 10.93 -7.80
C GLY A 95 10.86 11.60 -6.56
N ASP A 96 11.97 12.33 -6.68
CA ASP A 96 12.50 13.13 -5.58
C ASP A 96 11.68 14.40 -5.40
N VAL A 97 11.29 14.70 -4.16
CA VAL A 97 10.54 15.91 -3.78
C VAL A 97 11.28 16.68 -2.68
N LEU A 98 11.31 18.00 -2.79
CA LEU A 98 11.89 18.87 -1.76
C LEU A 98 10.85 19.20 -0.69
N PRO A 99 11.24 19.62 0.53
CA PRO A 99 10.30 20.05 1.56
C PRO A 99 9.29 21.11 1.08
N ALA A 100 9.73 22.05 0.22
CA ALA A 100 8.84 23.05 -0.38
C ALA A 100 7.82 22.45 -1.35
N ASP A 101 8.18 21.39 -2.09
CA ASP A 101 7.26 20.65 -2.96
C ASP A 101 6.20 19.90 -2.14
N VAL A 102 6.60 19.32 -1.00
CA VAL A 102 5.69 18.66 -0.05
C VAL A 102 4.67 19.64 0.51
N ALA A 103 5.12 20.82 0.94
CA ALA A 103 4.22 21.86 1.46
C ALA A 103 3.21 22.31 0.39
N ARG A 104 3.67 22.56 -0.84
CA ARG A 104 2.81 22.92 -1.97
C ARG A 104 1.83 21.82 -2.31
N ALA A 105 2.29 20.57 -2.41
CA ALA A 105 1.44 19.41 -2.68
C ALA A 105 0.37 19.23 -1.60
N SER A 106 0.73 19.42 -0.33
CA SER A 106 -0.19 19.35 0.79
C SER A 106 -1.34 20.37 0.67
N GLU A 107 -1.04 21.62 0.27
CA GLU A 107 -2.08 22.64 0.04
C GLU A 107 -2.95 22.34 -1.19
N MET A 108 -2.35 21.81 -2.27
CA MET A 108 -3.10 21.37 -3.45
C MET A 108 -4.03 20.21 -3.12
N ALA A 109 -3.58 19.22 -2.34
CA ALA A 109 -4.38 18.09 -1.89
C ALA A 109 -5.58 18.53 -1.04
N ALA A 110 -5.40 19.51 -0.15
CA ALA A 110 -6.50 20.08 0.64
C ALA A 110 -7.62 20.69 -0.23
N ARG A 111 -7.26 21.21 -1.40
CA ARG A 111 -8.25 21.73 -2.37
C ARG A 111 -8.89 20.58 -3.17
N ALA A 112 -8.09 19.63 -3.64
CA ALA A 112 -8.53 18.48 -4.44
C ALA A 112 -9.49 17.57 -3.68
N LEU A 113 -9.30 17.42 -2.35
CA LEU A 113 -10.09 16.56 -1.49
C LEU A 113 -11.30 17.27 -0.86
N ARG A 114 -11.45 18.59 -1.07
CA ARG A 114 -12.56 19.35 -0.50
C ARG A 114 -13.92 18.83 -0.99
N GLY A 115 -14.84 18.58 -0.04
CA GLY A 115 -16.18 18.06 -0.33
C GLY A 115 -16.20 16.58 -0.74
N THR A 116 -15.12 15.85 -0.50
CA THR A 116 -15.12 14.39 -0.64
C THR A 116 -15.85 13.78 0.57
N ALA A 117 -16.89 13.01 0.33
CA ALA A 117 -17.63 12.32 1.40
C ALA A 117 -16.80 11.19 2.03
N PRO A 118 -17.07 10.80 3.28
CA PRO A 118 -16.56 9.57 3.86
C PRO A 118 -16.82 8.36 2.96
N MET A 119 -15.92 7.38 3.00
CA MET A 119 -15.98 6.21 2.11
C MET A 119 -16.21 4.94 2.90
N GLU A 120 -17.22 4.18 2.51
CA GLU A 120 -17.41 2.81 2.96
C GLU A 120 -16.54 1.88 2.10
N LEU A 121 -15.56 1.23 2.74
CA LEU A 121 -14.67 0.27 2.09
C LEU A 121 -15.06 -1.16 2.46
N ARG A 122 -14.86 -2.07 1.52
CA ARG A 122 -14.88 -3.51 1.72
C ARG A 122 -13.49 -4.06 1.46
N LEU A 123 -12.92 -4.78 2.43
CA LEU A 123 -11.58 -5.34 2.37
C LEU A 123 -11.68 -6.87 2.26
N GLY A 124 -11.19 -7.40 1.17
CA GLY A 124 -11.25 -8.83 0.82
C GLY A 124 -11.79 -9.04 -0.58
N PRO A 125 -11.59 -10.22 -1.12
CA PRO A 125 -10.86 -11.35 -0.57
C PRO A 125 -9.34 -11.12 -0.46
N VAL A 126 -8.67 -12.08 0.23
CA VAL A 126 -7.19 -12.14 0.26
C VAL A 126 -6.66 -12.37 -1.15
N ASN A 127 -5.55 -11.69 -1.48
CA ASN A 127 -4.83 -11.85 -2.74
C ASN A 127 -3.32 -11.74 -2.54
N VAL A 128 -2.54 -12.07 -3.57
CA VAL A 128 -1.09 -12.05 -3.51
C VAL A 128 -0.54 -11.21 -4.66
N PHE A 129 0.24 -10.20 -4.32
CA PHE A 129 1.10 -9.48 -5.25
C PHE A 129 2.53 -10.06 -5.18
N PRO A 130 3.40 -9.73 -6.11
CA PRO A 130 4.75 -10.27 -6.13
C PRO A 130 5.52 -10.05 -4.82
N ASP A 131 5.23 -8.99 -4.10
CA ASP A 131 5.96 -8.51 -2.92
C ASP A 131 5.10 -8.45 -1.64
N ALA A 132 3.79 -8.75 -1.72
CA ALA A 132 2.89 -8.60 -0.58
C ALA A 132 1.70 -9.56 -0.61
N LEU A 133 1.26 -9.97 0.58
CA LEU A 133 -0.06 -10.51 0.83
C LEU A 133 -1.02 -9.35 1.13
N VAL A 134 -2.14 -9.31 0.43
CA VAL A 134 -3.03 -8.14 0.45
C VAL A 134 -4.49 -8.53 0.62
N LEU A 135 -5.29 -7.62 1.16
CA LEU A 135 -6.74 -7.61 1.02
C LEU A 135 -7.10 -6.69 -0.16
N GLN A 136 -7.92 -7.18 -1.08
CA GLN A 136 -8.50 -6.34 -2.14
C GLN A 136 -9.39 -5.28 -1.50
N VAL A 137 -9.49 -4.10 -2.09
CA VAL A 137 -10.33 -3.03 -1.54
C VAL A 137 -11.32 -2.52 -2.58
N GLU A 138 -12.57 -2.42 -2.17
CA GLU A 138 -13.67 -1.87 -2.96
C GLU A 138 -14.37 -0.72 -2.20
N PRO A 139 -15.02 0.23 -2.88
CA PRO A 139 -15.23 0.30 -4.33
C PRO A 139 -14.00 0.87 -5.07
N ILE A 140 -13.53 0.16 -6.08
CA ILE A 140 -12.35 0.57 -6.89
C ILE A 140 -12.59 1.93 -7.55
N ALA A 141 -13.80 2.19 -8.05
CA ALA A 141 -14.13 3.43 -8.75
C ALA A 141 -13.92 4.68 -7.86
N ALA A 142 -14.39 4.67 -6.62
CA ALA A 142 -14.24 5.81 -5.71
C ALA A 142 -12.77 6.08 -5.37
N LEU A 143 -11.97 5.03 -5.18
CA LEU A 143 -10.53 5.15 -4.91
C LEU A 143 -9.74 5.59 -6.15
N ARG A 144 -10.16 5.19 -7.36
CA ARG A 144 -9.62 5.72 -8.62
C ARG A 144 -9.94 7.19 -8.82
N ASP A 145 -11.15 7.63 -8.46
CA ASP A 145 -11.51 9.05 -8.51
C ASP A 145 -10.63 9.89 -7.58
N LEU A 146 -10.33 9.38 -6.37
CA LEU A 146 -9.37 10.01 -5.47
C LEU A 146 -7.95 10.05 -6.07
N LEU A 147 -7.50 8.94 -6.64
CA LEU A 147 -6.21 8.89 -7.32
C LEU A 147 -6.13 9.95 -8.43
N VAL A 148 -7.15 10.06 -9.30
CA VAL A 148 -7.20 11.06 -10.37
C VAL A 148 -7.10 12.48 -9.81
N ARG A 149 -7.86 12.80 -8.77
CA ARG A 149 -7.79 14.12 -8.12
C ARG A 149 -6.40 14.40 -7.54
N LEU A 150 -5.78 13.40 -6.93
CA LEU A 150 -4.46 13.52 -6.33
C LEU A 150 -3.33 13.49 -7.37
N GLN A 151 -3.51 12.92 -8.57
CA GLN A 151 -2.52 12.97 -9.65
C GLN A 151 -2.24 14.41 -10.12
N ALA A 152 -3.20 15.31 -9.99
CA ALA A 152 -3.00 16.73 -10.25
C ALA A 152 -2.17 17.45 -9.18
N VAL A 153 -1.82 16.78 -8.08
CA VAL A 153 -1.09 17.33 -6.94
C VAL A 153 0.39 16.97 -7.05
N GLY A 154 1.26 17.96 -7.06
CA GLY A 154 2.72 17.75 -7.15
C GLY A 154 3.21 17.42 -8.57
N GLU A 155 4.38 16.81 -8.69
CA GLU A 155 4.95 16.46 -9.98
C GLU A 155 4.29 15.18 -10.55
N PRO A 156 3.80 15.21 -11.81
CA PRO A 156 3.02 14.11 -12.37
C PRO A 156 3.79 12.79 -12.51
N ASP A 157 5.11 12.88 -12.68
CA ASP A 157 5.95 11.76 -13.13
C ASP A 157 6.73 11.05 -12.00
N ALA A 158 6.49 11.43 -10.75
CA ALA A 158 7.21 10.84 -9.62
C ALA A 158 7.03 9.32 -9.54
N PHE A 159 5.78 8.86 -9.74
CA PHE A 159 5.38 7.46 -9.85
C PHE A 159 4.26 7.37 -10.88
N PRO A 160 4.59 7.26 -12.18
CA PRO A 160 3.60 7.18 -13.23
C PRO A 160 2.88 5.83 -13.15
N TYR A 161 1.74 5.80 -12.49
CA TYR A 161 0.90 4.62 -12.42
C TYR A 161 -0.38 4.87 -13.20
N PRO A 162 -0.66 4.11 -14.27
CA PRO A 162 -1.90 4.25 -15.02
C PRO A 162 -3.10 4.01 -14.11
N VAL A 163 -4.05 4.95 -14.09
CA VAL A 163 -5.25 4.87 -13.24
C VAL A 163 -6.01 3.55 -13.46
N GLU A 164 -6.04 3.09 -14.71
CA GLU A 164 -6.74 1.86 -15.10
C GLU A 164 -6.13 0.61 -14.47
N ARG A 165 -4.85 0.65 -14.12
CA ARG A 165 -4.12 -0.44 -13.46
C ARG A 165 -4.07 -0.31 -11.94
N TYR A 166 -4.61 0.77 -11.38
CA TYR A 166 -4.66 0.92 -9.94
C TYR A 166 -5.59 -0.12 -9.32
N LEU A 167 -5.01 -1.01 -8.56
CA LEU A 167 -5.69 -2.05 -7.78
C LEU A 167 -5.58 -1.68 -6.30
N PRO A 168 -6.59 -1.01 -5.73
CA PRO A 168 -6.55 -0.59 -4.33
C PRO A 168 -6.52 -1.81 -3.41
N HIS A 169 -5.60 -1.80 -2.46
CA HIS A 169 -5.37 -2.92 -1.56
C HIS A 169 -4.86 -2.43 -0.20
N CYS A 170 -5.08 -3.26 0.82
CA CYS A 170 -4.43 -3.15 2.12
C CYS A 170 -3.40 -4.28 2.22
N THR A 171 -2.14 -3.95 2.37
CA THR A 171 -1.09 -4.93 2.65
C THR A 171 -1.25 -5.45 4.08
N ILE A 172 -1.26 -6.77 4.25
CA ILE A 172 -1.36 -7.43 5.55
C ILE A 172 -0.11 -8.22 5.93
N ALA A 173 0.75 -8.53 4.94
CA ALA A 173 2.06 -9.12 5.19
C ALA A 173 2.97 -8.92 3.99
N MET A 174 4.28 -9.04 4.22
CA MET A 174 5.32 -9.07 3.20
C MET A 174 6.13 -10.37 3.31
N PHE A 175 7.00 -10.65 2.35
CA PHE A 175 7.71 -11.92 2.28
C PHE A 175 9.18 -11.76 2.67
N ARG A 176 9.64 -12.52 3.67
CA ARG A 176 11.07 -12.60 4.03
C ARG A 176 11.82 -13.59 3.15
N THR A 177 11.12 -14.63 2.69
CA THR A 177 11.71 -15.66 1.82
C THR A 177 10.81 -15.96 0.62
N PRO A 178 11.37 -16.29 -0.57
CA PRO A 178 10.54 -16.66 -1.72
C PRO A 178 9.80 -17.99 -1.52
N GLY A 179 10.31 -18.84 -0.59
CA GLY A 179 9.76 -20.17 -0.29
C GLY A 179 8.36 -20.16 0.34
N VAL A 180 7.97 -19.06 0.98
CA VAL A 180 6.64 -18.87 1.62
C VAL A 180 5.47 -19.11 0.65
N GLY A 181 5.69 -18.93 -0.65
CA GLY A 181 4.66 -19.11 -1.67
C GLY A 181 4.01 -20.49 -1.72
N THR A 182 4.71 -21.55 -1.32
CA THR A 182 4.13 -22.91 -1.27
C THR A 182 3.08 -23.00 -0.17
N SER A 183 3.44 -22.64 1.06
CA SER A 183 2.51 -22.64 2.21
C SER A 183 1.31 -21.73 1.97
N LEU A 184 1.54 -20.55 1.35
CA LEU A 184 0.45 -19.64 1.00
C LEU A 184 -0.51 -20.24 -0.04
N ARG A 185 -0.02 -20.95 -1.07
CA ARG A 185 -0.89 -21.60 -2.06
C ARG A 185 -1.77 -22.68 -1.45
N GLU A 186 -1.33 -23.33 -0.39
CA GLU A 186 -2.12 -24.33 0.34
C GLU A 186 -3.17 -23.68 1.26
N ARG A 187 -2.83 -22.58 1.94
CA ARG A 187 -3.66 -21.95 2.98
C ARG A 187 -4.69 -20.96 2.41
N LEU A 188 -4.28 -20.10 1.48
CA LEU A 188 -5.10 -18.97 1.04
C LEU A 188 -6.41 -19.32 0.33
N PRO A 189 -6.56 -20.44 -0.42
CA PRO A 189 -7.85 -20.76 -1.02
C PRO A 189 -9.00 -20.86 -0.01
N ALA A 190 -8.75 -21.37 1.19
CA ALA A 190 -9.75 -21.44 2.27
C ALA A 190 -10.10 -20.04 2.83
N LEU A 191 -9.14 -19.15 2.92
CA LEU A 191 -9.31 -17.79 3.44
C LEU A 191 -10.00 -16.87 2.42
N ARG A 192 -9.77 -17.11 1.14
CA ARG A 192 -10.32 -16.29 0.04
C ARG A 192 -11.85 -16.27 -0.03
N GLY A 193 -12.51 -17.32 0.47
CA GLY A 193 -13.98 -17.44 0.51
C GLY A 193 -14.66 -16.69 1.63
N ARG A 194 -13.92 -16.00 2.50
CA ARG A 194 -14.49 -15.25 3.64
C ARG A 194 -15.28 -14.04 3.19
N ALA A 195 -16.25 -13.66 4.02
CA ALA A 195 -16.94 -12.40 3.86
C ALA A 195 -15.93 -11.23 3.99
N PRO A 196 -16.09 -10.16 3.19
CA PRO A 196 -15.19 -9.01 3.27
C PRO A 196 -15.43 -8.24 4.58
N TYR A 197 -14.35 -7.73 5.14
CA TYR A 197 -14.36 -6.79 6.24
C TYR A 197 -14.90 -5.43 5.78
N ARG A 198 -15.34 -4.59 6.72
CA ARG A 198 -15.91 -3.27 6.41
C ARG A 198 -15.20 -2.18 7.20
N ALA A 199 -14.93 -1.06 6.53
CA ALA A 199 -14.35 0.11 7.16
C ALA A 199 -14.97 1.39 6.62
N THR A 200 -15.26 2.35 7.50
CA THR A 200 -15.65 3.70 7.12
C THR A 200 -14.43 4.62 7.23
N VAL A 201 -13.89 5.03 6.09
CA VAL A 201 -12.76 5.96 6.03
C VAL A 201 -13.27 7.39 6.07
N GLN A 202 -12.91 8.13 7.12
CA GLN A 202 -13.33 9.53 7.33
C GLN A 202 -12.21 10.53 7.01
N ARG A 203 -11.01 10.06 6.67
CA ARG A 203 -9.87 10.91 6.33
C ARG A 203 -8.94 10.23 5.34
N VAL A 204 -8.30 11.05 4.54
CA VAL A 204 -7.09 10.72 3.78
C VAL A 204 -5.92 11.40 4.48
N GLU A 205 -4.75 10.79 4.49
CA GLU A 205 -3.56 11.39 5.06
C GLU A 205 -2.45 11.50 4.01
N LEU A 206 -1.66 12.56 4.09
CA LEU A 206 -0.30 12.55 3.57
C LEU A 206 0.57 12.00 4.68
N ALA A 207 1.03 10.77 4.53
CA ALA A 207 1.90 10.07 5.45
C ALA A 207 3.34 10.04 4.94
N ARG A 208 4.30 10.03 5.87
CA ARG A 208 5.72 9.81 5.62
C ARG A 208 6.12 8.47 6.22
N PHE A 209 6.74 7.63 5.41
CA PHE A 209 7.34 6.38 5.83
C PHE A 209 8.85 6.55 5.87
N TRP A 210 9.45 6.38 7.05
CA TRP A 210 10.87 6.47 7.28
C TRP A 210 11.48 5.08 7.36
N PHE A 211 12.35 4.79 6.42
CA PHE A 211 13.11 3.55 6.40
C PHE A 211 14.46 3.82 7.09
N VAL A 212 14.49 3.66 8.41
CA VAL A 212 15.64 3.97 9.28
C VAL A 212 16.42 2.71 9.63
N GLY A 213 17.75 2.89 9.80
CA GLY A 213 18.64 1.79 10.20
C GLY A 213 19.18 0.96 9.06
N GLU A 214 20.10 0.03 9.43
CA GLU A 214 20.76 -0.88 8.48
C GLU A 214 19.94 -2.15 8.21
N ASP A 215 18.93 -2.42 9.05
CA ASP A 215 18.05 -3.58 8.86
C ASP A 215 17.05 -3.32 7.73
N ALA A 216 17.36 -3.84 6.56
CA ALA A 216 16.50 -3.76 5.38
C ALA A 216 15.14 -4.47 5.56
N THR A 217 14.94 -5.22 6.65
CA THR A 217 13.69 -5.94 6.94
C THR A 217 12.85 -5.28 8.03
N ALA A 218 13.36 -4.27 8.75
CA ALA A 218 12.61 -3.55 9.77
C ALA A 218 11.44 -2.77 9.15
N TRP A 219 10.26 -2.80 9.75
CA TRP A 219 9.13 -1.98 9.32
C TRP A 219 9.48 -0.49 9.39
N PRO A 220 9.01 0.35 8.44
CA PRO A 220 9.27 1.78 8.49
C PRO A 220 8.54 2.42 9.68
N GLU A 221 9.12 3.49 10.21
CA GLU A 221 8.36 4.40 11.06
C GLU A 221 7.38 5.20 10.20
N ARG A 222 6.17 5.43 10.71
CA ARG A 222 5.13 6.19 10.04
C ARG A 222 4.80 7.47 10.80
N GLU A 223 4.75 8.58 10.07
CA GLU A 223 4.35 9.89 10.58
C GLU A 223 3.24 10.48 9.70
N THR A 224 2.17 11.00 10.31
CA THR A 224 1.17 11.78 9.59
C THR A 224 1.69 13.19 9.37
N VAL A 225 2.00 13.55 8.13
CA VAL A 225 2.39 14.91 7.74
C VAL A 225 1.18 15.84 7.77
N ARG A 226 0.05 15.37 7.22
CA ARG A 226 -1.22 16.14 7.23
C ARG A 226 -2.44 15.24 7.03
N PRO A 227 -3.47 15.34 7.90
CA PRO A 227 -4.76 14.71 7.67
C PRO A 227 -5.69 15.62 6.82
N TYR A 228 -6.56 14.99 6.03
CA TYR A 228 -7.63 15.63 5.26
C TYR A 228 -8.95 14.94 5.59
N VAL A 229 -9.79 15.64 6.37
CA VAL A 229 -11.10 15.11 6.79
C VAL A 229 -12.07 15.12 5.63
N LEU A 230 -12.70 13.99 5.38
CA LEU A 230 -13.75 13.79 4.38
C LEU A 230 -15.11 14.25 4.95
N ARG A 231 -15.91 14.98 4.16
CA ARG A 231 -17.18 15.59 4.62
C ARG A 231 -18.22 15.62 3.51
#